data_46e4b44e08cebfbc9f03fcfae99dd6bd
#
_entry.id   46e4b44e08cebfbc9f03fcfae99dd6bd
#
_cell.length_a   1.000
_cell.length_b   1.000
_cell.length_c   1.000
_cell.angle_alpha   90.00
_cell.angle_beta   90.00
_cell.angle_gamma   90.00
#
_symmetry.space_group_name_H-M   'P 1'
#
loop_
_entity.id
_entity.type
_entity.pdbx_description
1 polymer ?
#
loop_
_entity_poly.entity_id
_entity_poly.type
_entity_poly.pdbx_seq_one_letter_code
_entity_poly.pdbx_strand_id
1 'polypeptide(L)'
;KSVLFYRGENMTDAIIVSGGSGSTQLLKHFLDSYNNDLILIAADRGLSYLTDIGVIPDYIVGDFDSAGEELLKYAMKLESDGVSKLTRLNPIKDDTDTESALNIAFRECDGDIYILFGTGNRLDHVISNIQILKQGLIHNRNVYLIDSNNKIRVIDPRHPITIEKSKQYGDFISVFPLSGTVTGL
;
A
#
# COMPACT_ATOMS: atom_id res chain seq x y z
N LYS A 1 30.64 -1.49 7.74
CA LYS A 1 30.26 -2.55 6.76
C LYS A 1 28.80 -2.34 6.47
N SER A 2 28.48 -1.73 5.32
CA SER A 2 27.13 -1.59 4.83
C SER A 2 26.59 -2.99 4.50
N VAL A 3 25.55 -3.41 5.19
CA VAL A 3 24.77 -4.58 4.78
C VAL A 3 23.92 -4.10 3.59
N LEU A 4 24.39 -4.33 2.38
CA LEU A 4 23.55 -4.30 1.20
C LEU A 4 22.54 -5.45 1.38
N PHE A 5 21.28 -5.13 1.57
CA PHE A 5 20.22 -6.11 1.40
C PHE A 5 20.19 -6.50 -0.07
N TYR A 6 20.74 -7.66 -0.38
CA TYR A 6 20.57 -8.31 -1.67
C TYR A 6 19.07 -8.64 -1.78
N ARG A 7 18.38 -7.97 -2.68
CA ARG A 7 17.04 -8.36 -3.10
C ARG A 7 17.19 -9.70 -3.82
N GLY A 8 16.62 -10.77 -3.26
CA GLY A 8 16.61 -12.09 -3.91
C GLY A 8 15.89 -12.00 -5.27
N GLU A 9 16.37 -12.76 -6.25
CA GLU A 9 15.91 -12.70 -7.64
C GLU A 9 14.49 -13.27 -7.88
N ASN A 10 13.63 -13.47 -6.88
CA ASN A 10 12.26 -13.99 -7.04
C ASN A 10 11.33 -13.56 -5.88
N MET A 11 11.42 -12.33 -5.40
CA MET A 11 10.50 -11.86 -4.36
C MET A 11 9.22 -11.32 -4.99
N THR A 12 8.08 -11.72 -4.44
CA THR A 12 6.75 -11.21 -4.79
C THR A 12 6.46 -9.96 -4.00
N ASP A 13 6.25 -8.84 -4.67
CA ASP A 13 5.86 -7.57 -4.04
C ASP A 13 4.33 -7.46 -3.91
N ALA A 14 3.84 -6.50 -3.13
CA ALA A 14 2.41 -6.21 -3.07
C ALA A 14 2.12 -4.75 -3.36
N ILE A 15 1.03 -4.49 -4.10
CA ILE A 15 0.45 -3.17 -4.27
C ILE A 15 -0.94 -3.16 -3.64
N ILE A 16 -1.15 -2.25 -2.70
CA ILE A 16 -2.44 -1.98 -2.07
C ILE A 16 -2.98 -0.69 -2.68
N VAL A 17 -4.15 -0.75 -3.30
CA VAL A 17 -4.85 0.43 -3.80
C VAL A 17 -5.93 0.80 -2.79
N SER A 18 -5.73 1.92 -2.08
CA SER A 18 -6.65 2.43 -1.07
C SER A 18 -7.69 3.38 -1.66
N GLY A 19 -8.71 3.73 -0.86
CA GLY A 19 -9.84 4.56 -1.27
C GLY A 19 -9.63 6.07 -1.20
N GLY A 20 -8.42 6.56 -0.93
CA GLY A 20 -8.11 7.99 -0.84
C GLY A 20 -8.01 8.68 -2.20
N SER A 21 -7.43 9.88 -2.22
CA SER A 21 -7.29 10.65 -3.45
C SER A 21 -6.17 10.10 -4.33
N GLY A 22 -6.49 9.82 -5.60
CA GLY A 22 -5.54 9.29 -6.56
C GLY A 22 -5.95 9.56 -8.01
N SER A 23 -5.08 9.19 -8.95
CA SER A 23 -5.40 9.24 -10.38
C SER A 23 -5.15 7.88 -11.03
N THR A 24 -6.04 7.49 -11.92
CA THR A 24 -5.91 6.26 -12.71
C THR A 24 -4.65 6.27 -13.58
N GLN A 25 -4.17 7.45 -13.99
CA GLN A 25 -2.92 7.59 -14.72
C GLN A 25 -1.70 7.21 -13.86
N LEU A 26 -1.64 7.67 -12.60
CA LEU A 26 -0.58 7.29 -11.67
C LEU A 26 -0.59 5.77 -11.41
N LEU A 27 -1.78 5.21 -11.15
CA LEU A 27 -1.95 3.78 -10.92
C LEU A 27 -1.45 2.97 -12.12
N LYS A 28 -1.90 3.33 -13.34
CA LYS A 28 -1.51 2.66 -14.56
C LYS A 28 0.01 2.75 -14.78
N HIS A 29 0.57 3.96 -14.68
CA HIS A 29 2.02 4.16 -14.82
C HIS A 29 2.81 3.33 -13.80
N PHE A 30 2.33 3.24 -12.56
CA PHE A 30 2.97 2.45 -11.52
C PHE A 30 2.93 0.96 -11.84
N LEU A 31 1.76 0.43 -12.25
CA LEU A 31 1.60 -0.97 -12.64
C LEU A 31 2.43 -1.31 -13.90
N ASP A 32 2.41 -0.45 -14.92
CA ASP A 32 3.16 -0.66 -16.18
C ASP A 32 4.69 -0.64 -15.96
N SER A 33 5.17 0.05 -14.93
CA SER A 33 6.61 0.09 -14.57
C SER A 33 7.07 -1.13 -13.76
N TYR A 34 6.14 -2.01 -13.38
CA TYR A 34 6.41 -3.14 -12.51
C TYR A 34 6.69 -4.40 -13.31
N ASN A 35 7.86 -5.02 -13.09
CA ASN A 35 8.32 -6.19 -13.86
C ASN A 35 8.48 -7.45 -12.99
N ASN A 36 8.13 -7.39 -11.71
CA ASN A 36 8.24 -8.52 -10.79
C ASN A 36 6.88 -9.19 -10.59
N ASP A 37 6.88 -10.39 -10.01
CA ASP A 37 5.67 -11.01 -9.51
C ASP A 37 5.01 -10.08 -8.48
N LEU A 38 3.72 -9.89 -8.62
CA LEU A 38 2.95 -8.87 -7.92
C LEU A 38 1.67 -9.44 -7.37
N ILE A 39 1.38 -9.15 -6.10
CA ILE A 39 0.06 -9.32 -5.49
C ILE A 39 -0.65 -7.98 -5.46
N LEU A 40 -1.82 -7.91 -6.07
CA LEU A 40 -2.63 -6.70 -6.14
C LEU A 40 -3.82 -6.79 -5.19
N ILE A 41 -3.93 -5.81 -4.28
CA ILE A 41 -4.96 -5.77 -3.23
C ILE A 41 -5.75 -4.47 -3.37
N ALA A 42 -7.07 -4.57 -3.47
CA ALA A 42 -7.98 -3.44 -3.43
C ALA A 42 -8.54 -3.26 -2.00
N ALA A 43 -8.39 -2.06 -1.43
CA ALA A 43 -9.00 -1.71 -0.15
C ALA A 43 -10.16 -0.72 -0.38
N ASP A 44 -11.37 -1.17 -0.04
CA ASP A 44 -12.62 -0.40 -0.17
C ASP A 44 -12.78 0.25 -1.54
N ARG A 45 -12.91 1.57 -1.62
CA ARG A 45 -13.03 2.34 -2.87
C ARG A 45 -11.82 2.20 -3.81
N GLY A 46 -10.70 1.64 -3.34
CA GLY A 46 -9.56 1.32 -4.18
C GLY A 46 -9.90 0.39 -5.35
N LEU A 47 -10.93 -0.44 -5.18
CA LEU A 47 -11.45 -1.30 -6.26
C LEU A 47 -11.97 -0.50 -7.46
N SER A 48 -12.57 0.70 -7.25
CA SER A 48 -13.07 1.52 -8.36
C SER A 48 -11.94 1.99 -9.28
N TYR A 49 -10.78 2.39 -8.72
CA TYR A 49 -9.63 2.80 -9.52
C TYR A 49 -9.10 1.67 -10.42
N LEU A 50 -9.08 0.44 -9.90
CA LEU A 50 -8.67 -0.74 -10.67
C LEU A 50 -9.70 -1.08 -11.75
N THR A 51 -10.99 -0.99 -11.43
CA THR A 51 -12.09 -1.20 -12.39
C THR A 51 -12.00 -0.20 -13.54
N ASP A 52 -11.71 1.07 -13.25
CA ASP A 52 -11.62 2.14 -14.27
C ASP A 52 -10.50 1.88 -15.30
N ILE A 53 -9.46 1.13 -14.92
CA ILE A 53 -8.36 0.77 -15.82
C ILE A 53 -8.43 -0.68 -16.32
N GLY A 54 -9.52 -1.41 -15.98
CA GLY A 54 -9.74 -2.79 -16.44
C GLY A 54 -8.81 -3.82 -15.79
N VAL A 55 -8.30 -3.56 -14.59
CA VAL A 55 -7.41 -4.47 -13.85
C VAL A 55 -8.18 -5.15 -12.72
N ILE A 56 -8.01 -6.46 -12.58
CA ILE A 56 -8.64 -7.27 -11.54
C ILE A 56 -7.62 -7.51 -10.43
N PRO A 57 -7.93 -7.18 -9.15
CA PRO A 57 -7.04 -7.48 -8.03
C PRO A 57 -7.12 -8.96 -7.62
N ASP A 58 -6.04 -9.46 -6.97
CA ASP A 58 -6.03 -10.80 -6.36
C ASP A 58 -6.87 -10.84 -5.08
N TYR A 59 -6.86 -9.75 -4.32
CA TYR A 59 -7.57 -9.61 -3.05
C TYR A 59 -8.40 -8.33 -3.02
N ILE A 60 -9.58 -8.43 -2.43
CA ILE A 60 -10.48 -7.30 -2.20
C ILE A 60 -10.82 -7.28 -0.70
N VAL A 61 -10.67 -6.12 -0.07
CA VAL A 61 -10.90 -5.93 1.37
C VAL A 61 -11.75 -4.71 1.60
N GLY A 62 -12.77 -4.78 2.43
CA GLY A 62 -13.56 -3.61 2.82
C GLY A 62 -14.91 -3.97 3.40
N ASP A 63 -15.56 -2.97 4.00
CA ASP A 63 -16.97 -3.05 4.41
C ASP A 63 -17.91 -2.53 3.30
N PHE A 64 -17.38 -1.75 2.37
CA PHE A 64 -18.07 -1.12 1.23
C PHE A 64 -19.20 -0.16 1.60
N ASP A 65 -19.28 0.28 2.86
CA ASP A 65 -20.32 1.19 3.33
C ASP A 65 -20.27 2.54 2.56
N SER A 66 -19.07 3.00 2.24
CA SER A 66 -18.82 4.24 1.50
C SER A 66 -18.70 4.07 -0.01
N ALA A 67 -18.49 2.84 -0.49
CA ALA A 67 -18.19 2.54 -1.88
C ALA A 67 -19.42 2.32 -2.76
N GLY A 68 -20.59 2.09 -2.15
CA GLY A 68 -21.87 1.88 -2.83
C GLY A 68 -22.14 0.42 -3.22
N GLU A 69 -23.44 0.11 -3.36
CA GLU A 69 -23.90 -1.27 -3.64
C GLU A 69 -23.36 -1.86 -4.94
N GLU A 70 -23.14 -1.05 -5.97
CA GLU A 70 -22.66 -1.54 -7.27
C GLU A 70 -21.23 -2.10 -7.16
N LEU A 71 -20.36 -1.41 -6.41
CA LEU A 71 -18.98 -1.87 -6.22
C LEU A 71 -18.94 -3.14 -5.38
N LEU A 72 -19.80 -3.24 -4.36
CA LEU A 72 -19.95 -4.47 -3.58
C LEU A 72 -20.44 -5.64 -4.45
N LYS A 73 -21.47 -5.43 -5.28
CA LYS A 73 -21.96 -6.46 -6.21
C LYS A 73 -20.86 -6.92 -7.16
N TYR A 74 -20.05 -5.98 -7.65
CA TYR A 74 -18.90 -6.30 -8.49
C TYR A 74 -17.85 -7.12 -7.76
N ALA A 75 -17.48 -6.75 -6.53
CA ALA A 75 -16.55 -7.52 -5.70
C ALA A 75 -17.04 -8.95 -5.45
N MET A 76 -18.32 -9.11 -5.11
CA MET A 76 -18.96 -10.42 -4.90
C MET A 76 -18.97 -11.27 -6.21
N LYS A 77 -19.15 -10.61 -7.35
CA LYS A 77 -19.06 -11.30 -8.64
C LYS A 77 -17.64 -11.82 -8.89
N LEU A 78 -16.62 -11.00 -8.69
CA LEU A 78 -15.21 -11.41 -8.87
C LEU A 78 -14.85 -12.59 -7.95
N GLU A 79 -15.37 -12.61 -6.74
CA GLU A 79 -15.21 -13.74 -5.82
C GLU A 79 -15.93 -15.00 -6.34
N SER A 80 -17.19 -14.87 -6.77
CA SER A 80 -17.97 -16.00 -7.29
C SER A 80 -17.38 -16.59 -8.57
N ASP A 81 -16.76 -15.75 -9.40
CA ASP A 81 -16.04 -16.15 -10.61
C ASP A 81 -14.65 -16.77 -10.32
N GLY A 82 -14.23 -16.76 -9.04
CA GLY A 82 -12.96 -17.34 -8.58
C GLY A 82 -11.71 -16.56 -9.00
N VAL A 83 -11.87 -15.29 -9.43
CA VAL A 83 -10.76 -14.47 -9.94
C VAL A 83 -10.17 -13.53 -8.87
N SER A 84 -10.89 -13.29 -7.77
CA SER A 84 -10.42 -12.52 -6.61
C SER A 84 -10.85 -13.17 -5.31
N LYS A 85 -10.11 -12.95 -4.23
CA LYS A 85 -10.51 -13.33 -2.87
C LYS A 85 -11.08 -12.12 -2.14
N LEU A 86 -12.35 -12.21 -1.72
CA LEU A 86 -13.04 -11.13 -1.00
C LEU A 86 -12.97 -11.35 0.51
N THR A 87 -12.48 -10.35 1.23
CA THR A 87 -12.51 -10.29 2.70
C THR A 87 -13.43 -9.15 3.13
N ARG A 88 -14.65 -9.49 3.54
CA ARG A 88 -15.59 -8.51 4.08
C ARG A 88 -15.24 -8.21 5.53
N LEU A 89 -15.06 -6.93 5.82
CA LEU A 89 -14.78 -6.46 7.17
C LEU A 89 -16.11 -6.13 7.89
N ASN A 90 -16.08 -6.28 9.21
CA ASN A 90 -17.17 -5.80 10.05
C ASN A 90 -16.98 -4.29 10.27
N PRO A 91 -18.00 -3.43 10.02
CA PRO A 91 -17.91 -1.97 10.25
C PRO A 91 -17.57 -1.57 11.70
N ILE A 92 -17.73 -2.49 12.67
CA ILE A 92 -17.46 -2.27 14.10
C ILE A 92 -16.05 -2.72 14.50
N LYS A 93 -15.07 -2.67 13.60
CA LYS A 93 -13.67 -3.00 13.90
C LYS A 93 -12.84 -1.74 14.09
N ASP A 94 -11.78 -1.86 14.90
CA ASP A 94 -10.80 -0.79 15.11
C ASP A 94 -9.80 -0.65 13.94
N ASP A 95 -9.64 -1.70 13.11
CA ASP A 95 -8.71 -1.71 11.97
C ASP A 95 -9.31 -1.03 10.73
N THR A 96 -8.50 -0.20 10.05
CA THR A 96 -8.89 0.37 8.76
C THR A 96 -8.79 -0.67 7.63
N ASP A 97 -9.52 -0.44 6.50
CA ASP A 97 -9.44 -1.32 5.32
C ASP A 97 -8.01 -1.42 4.80
N THR A 98 -7.26 -0.30 4.81
CA THR A 98 -5.85 -0.26 4.40
C THR A 98 -4.98 -1.10 5.33
N GLU A 99 -5.21 -1.09 6.64
CA GLU A 99 -4.49 -1.91 7.60
C GLU A 99 -4.80 -3.39 7.42
N SER A 100 -6.06 -3.73 7.21
CA SER A 100 -6.47 -5.11 6.89
C SER A 100 -5.84 -5.60 5.58
N ALA A 101 -5.77 -4.74 4.56
CA ALA A 101 -5.08 -5.03 3.30
C ALA A 101 -3.57 -5.24 3.51
N LEU A 102 -2.94 -4.42 4.36
CA LEU A 102 -1.53 -4.56 4.73
C LEU A 102 -1.25 -5.89 5.44
N ASN A 103 -2.15 -6.34 6.30
CA ASN A 103 -2.07 -7.65 6.95
C ASN A 103 -2.17 -8.81 5.95
N ILE A 104 -2.96 -8.68 4.87
CA ILE A 104 -2.96 -9.65 3.78
C ILE A 104 -1.62 -9.62 3.05
N ALA A 105 -1.11 -8.44 2.70
CA ALA A 105 0.17 -8.31 2.02
C ALA A 105 1.31 -8.98 2.81
N PHE A 106 1.39 -8.80 4.13
CA PHE A 106 2.41 -9.47 4.95
C PHE A 106 2.33 -11.00 4.93
N ARG A 107 1.16 -11.58 4.69
CA ARG A 107 1.00 -13.05 4.59
C ARG A 107 1.30 -13.62 3.21
N GLU A 108 0.95 -12.86 2.17
CA GLU A 108 0.88 -13.37 0.81
C GLU A 108 2.09 -12.99 -0.03
N CYS A 109 2.86 -11.96 0.37
CA CYS A 109 4.06 -11.54 -0.35
C CYS A 109 5.29 -11.59 0.55
N ASP A 110 6.47 -11.63 -0.05
CA ASP A 110 7.77 -11.63 0.64
C ASP A 110 8.68 -10.45 0.23
N GLY A 111 8.26 -9.62 -0.74
CA GLY A 111 8.93 -8.42 -1.25
C GLY A 111 8.49 -7.12 -0.57
N ASP A 112 8.65 -6.01 -1.25
CA ASP A 112 8.23 -4.68 -0.81
C ASP A 112 6.71 -4.50 -0.94
N ILE A 113 6.13 -3.65 -0.09
CA ILE A 113 4.69 -3.36 -0.07
C ILE A 113 4.49 -1.87 -0.40
N TYR A 114 3.64 -1.59 -1.37
CA TYR A 114 3.33 -0.25 -1.83
C TYR A 114 1.85 0.06 -1.61
N ILE A 115 1.55 1.08 -0.79
CA ILE A 115 0.20 1.58 -0.54
C ILE A 115 0.00 2.80 -1.42
N LEU A 116 -0.84 2.68 -2.44
CA LEU A 116 -1.25 3.78 -3.32
C LEU A 116 -2.56 4.38 -2.82
N PHE A 117 -2.71 5.71 -2.98
CA PHE A 117 -3.94 6.44 -2.63
C PHE A 117 -4.36 6.31 -1.16
N GLY A 118 -3.38 6.08 -0.28
CA GLY A 118 -3.59 6.11 1.17
C GLY A 118 -3.53 7.54 1.75
N THR A 119 -3.32 8.55 0.92
CA THR A 119 -3.45 9.98 1.26
C THR A 119 -4.78 10.52 0.72
N GLY A 120 -5.20 11.70 1.17
CA GLY A 120 -6.45 12.30 0.70
C GLY A 120 -6.95 13.43 1.60
N ASN A 121 -8.23 13.77 1.48
CA ASN A 121 -8.83 14.89 2.20
C ASN A 121 -9.11 14.62 3.69
N ARG A 122 -9.10 13.36 4.10
CA ARG A 122 -9.29 12.96 5.50
C ARG A 122 -7.93 12.83 6.18
N LEU A 123 -7.57 13.85 6.95
CA LEU A 123 -6.29 13.91 7.66
C LEU A 123 -6.12 12.78 8.69
N ASP A 124 -7.21 12.37 9.36
CA ASP A 124 -7.24 11.23 10.27
C ASP A 124 -6.79 9.93 9.58
N HIS A 125 -7.29 9.65 8.36
CA HIS A 125 -6.85 8.50 7.56
C HIS A 125 -5.39 8.64 7.11
N VAL A 126 -4.95 9.84 6.71
CA VAL A 126 -3.54 10.06 6.33
C VAL A 126 -2.61 9.76 7.49
N ILE A 127 -2.93 10.28 8.69
CA ILE A 127 -2.13 10.03 9.91
C ILE A 127 -2.13 8.53 10.25
N SER A 128 -3.29 7.88 10.23
CA SER A 128 -3.39 6.44 10.47
C SER A 128 -2.54 5.65 9.48
N ASN A 129 -2.63 5.96 8.18
CA ASN A 129 -1.86 5.28 7.14
C ASN A 129 -0.33 5.51 7.28
N ILE A 130 0.10 6.67 7.78
CA ILE A 130 1.51 6.89 8.12
C ILE A 130 1.91 6.02 9.34
N GLN A 131 1.04 5.91 10.34
CA GLN A 131 1.33 5.15 11.55
C GLN A 131 1.45 3.64 11.29
N ILE A 132 0.61 3.07 10.41
CA ILE A 132 0.68 1.65 10.08
C ILE A 132 1.95 1.26 9.33
N LEU A 133 2.67 2.21 8.69
CA LEU A 133 3.96 1.93 8.04
C LEU A 133 5.01 1.35 9.00
N LYS A 134 4.90 1.64 10.30
CA LYS A 134 5.79 1.05 11.33
C LYS A 134 5.69 -0.48 11.40
N GLN A 135 4.57 -1.05 10.96
CA GLN A 135 4.42 -2.51 10.91
C GLN A 135 5.45 -3.15 9.98
N GLY A 136 5.89 -2.42 8.94
CA GLY A 136 6.99 -2.86 8.09
C GLY A 136 8.28 -3.15 8.86
N LEU A 137 8.61 -2.33 9.86
CA LEU A 137 9.79 -2.57 10.71
C LEU A 137 9.64 -3.83 11.57
N ILE A 138 8.42 -4.12 12.05
CA ILE A 138 8.12 -5.30 12.86
C ILE A 138 8.26 -6.57 12.01
N HIS A 139 7.78 -6.53 10.77
CA HIS A 139 7.82 -7.63 9.82
C HIS A 139 9.12 -7.70 9.01
N ASN A 140 10.09 -6.81 9.28
CA ASN A 140 11.34 -6.68 8.52
C ASN A 140 11.08 -6.51 7.01
N ARG A 141 10.11 -5.65 6.66
CA ARG A 141 9.65 -5.41 5.30
C ARG A 141 9.59 -3.92 4.99
N ASN A 142 9.88 -3.55 3.76
CA ASN A 142 9.68 -2.18 3.32
C ASN A 142 8.20 -1.96 3.00
N VAL A 143 7.59 -0.98 3.66
CA VAL A 143 6.24 -0.51 3.36
C VAL A 143 6.32 0.95 2.95
N TYR A 144 5.75 1.26 1.80
CA TYR A 144 5.74 2.61 1.23
C TYR A 144 4.31 3.10 1.09
N LEU A 145 4.07 4.35 1.48
CA LEU A 145 2.84 5.08 1.15
C LEU A 145 3.18 6.07 0.03
N ILE A 146 2.49 5.97 -1.10
CA ILE A 146 2.82 6.69 -2.33
C ILE A 146 1.60 7.42 -2.88
N ASP A 147 1.79 8.68 -3.20
CA ASP A 147 0.87 9.47 -4.04
C ASP A 147 1.64 10.21 -5.15
N SER A 148 0.99 11.10 -5.90
CA SER A 148 1.63 11.83 -7.01
C SER A 148 2.82 12.70 -6.60
N ASN A 149 2.90 13.09 -5.32
CA ASN A 149 3.88 14.05 -4.83
C ASN A 149 4.81 13.48 -3.74
N ASN A 150 4.40 12.38 -3.11
CA ASN A 150 5.07 11.89 -1.90
C ASN A 150 5.34 10.39 -2.00
N LYS A 151 6.51 9.98 -1.53
CA LYS A 151 6.85 8.60 -1.19
C LYS A 151 7.32 8.57 0.25
N ILE A 152 6.49 8.00 1.12
CA ILE A 152 6.68 7.98 2.57
C ILE A 152 7.03 6.56 3.02
N ARG A 153 7.96 6.43 3.94
CA ARG A 153 8.27 5.18 4.64
C ARG A 153 8.74 5.48 6.07
N VAL A 154 8.65 4.49 6.93
CA VAL A 154 9.26 4.54 8.26
C VAL A 154 10.62 3.83 8.21
N ILE A 155 11.60 4.40 8.90
CA ILE A 155 12.95 3.85 9.06
C ILE A 155 13.33 3.83 10.53
N ASP A 156 14.26 2.96 10.89
CA ASP A 156 14.90 2.93 12.20
C ASP A 156 16.40 2.62 12.05
N PRO A 157 17.22 2.71 13.12
CA PRO A 157 18.65 2.46 13.03
C PRO A 157 19.03 1.05 12.54
N ARG A 158 18.12 0.07 12.65
CA ARG A 158 18.34 -1.30 12.17
C ARG A 158 18.13 -1.43 10.68
N HIS A 159 17.35 -0.49 10.09
CA HIS A 159 16.96 -0.48 8.70
C HIS A 159 17.40 0.84 8.03
N PRO A 160 18.72 1.11 7.96
CA PRO A 160 19.23 2.32 7.31
C PRO A 160 18.90 2.28 5.81
N ILE A 161 18.67 3.44 5.22
CA ILE A 161 18.44 3.56 3.78
C ILE A 161 19.51 4.40 3.13
N THR A 162 19.80 4.08 1.87
CA THR A 162 20.58 4.94 0.96
C THR A 162 19.67 5.30 -0.21
N ILE A 163 19.51 6.58 -0.49
CA ILE A 163 18.75 7.08 -1.63
C ILE A 163 19.72 7.64 -2.64
N GLU A 164 19.89 6.92 -3.74
CA GLU A 164 20.66 7.42 -4.88
C GLU A 164 19.92 8.59 -5.55
N LYS A 165 20.66 9.59 -5.98
CA LYS A 165 20.08 10.79 -6.63
C LYS A 165 19.18 10.45 -7.82
N SER A 166 19.53 9.44 -8.59
CA SER A 166 18.77 8.94 -9.74
C SER A 166 17.47 8.22 -9.37
N LYS A 167 17.32 7.79 -8.10
CA LYS A 167 16.15 7.07 -7.56
C LYS A 167 15.33 7.93 -6.60
N GLN A 168 15.65 9.22 -6.51
CA GLN A 168 14.90 10.17 -5.69
C GLN A 168 13.49 10.36 -6.27
N TYR A 169 12.45 10.27 -5.43
CA TYR A 169 11.06 10.36 -5.87
C TYR A 169 10.63 11.79 -6.22
N GLY A 170 11.16 12.79 -5.51
CA GLY A 170 10.90 14.21 -5.72
C GLY A 170 12.15 15.04 -5.46
N ASP A 171 12.02 16.37 -5.48
CA ASP A 171 13.15 17.29 -5.30
C ASP A 171 13.61 17.41 -3.85
N PHE A 172 12.77 17.01 -2.89
CA PHE A 172 13.01 17.21 -1.45
C PHE A 172 12.97 15.89 -0.69
N ILE A 173 13.79 15.79 0.34
CA ILE A 173 13.77 14.73 1.33
C ILE A 173 13.54 15.39 2.69
N SER A 174 12.52 14.93 3.41
CA SER A 174 12.19 15.39 4.76
C SER A 174 12.21 14.22 5.73
N VAL A 175 12.70 14.46 6.93
CA VAL A 175 12.72 13.47 8.00
C VAL A 175 11.94 14.03 9.19
N PHE A 176 10.98 13.24 9.67
CA PHE A 176 10.14 13.59 10.81
C PHE A 176 10.26 12.52 11.90
N PRO A 177 10.38 12.92 13.18
CA PRO A 177 10.30 11.95 14.26
C PRO A 177 8.88 11.38 14.37
N LEU A 178 8.74 10.07 14.25
CA LEU A 178 7.46 9.39 14.46
C LEU A 178 7.19 9.14 15.95
N SER A 179 8.27 8.99 16.74
CA SER A 179 8.20 8.77 18.18
C SER A 179 9.44 9.36 18.86
N GLY A 180 9.24 10.40 19.68
CA GLY A 180 10.33 11.00 20.44
C GLY A 180 11.38 11.73 19.59
N THR A 181 12.60 11.82 20.08
CA THR A 181 13.71 12.53 19.43
C THR A 181 14.49 11.61 18.48
N VAL A 182 14.77 12.11 17.29
CA VAL A 182 15.64 11.45 16.32
C VAL A 182 17.04 12.07 16.40
N THR A 183 18.07 11.24 16.46
CA THR A 183 19.48 11.64 16.48
C THR A 183 20.27 10.82 15.46
N GLY A 184 21.40 11.34 14.98
CA GLY A 184 22.31 10.61 14.10
C GLY A 184 21.87 10.55 12.63
N LEU A 185 21.17 11.60 12.15
CA LEU A 185 20.81 11.77 10.75
C LEU A 185 22.00 12.26 9.94
#